data_ec2bdeebb15f7fb4b840f9d8449dd495
#
_entry.id   ec2bdeebb15f7fb4b840f9d8449dd495
#
_cell.length_a   1.000
_cell.length_b   1.000
_cell.length_c   1.000
_cell.angle_alpha   90.00
_cell.angle_beta   90.00
_cell.angle_gamma   90.00
#
_symmetry.space_group_name_H-M   'P 1'
#
loop_
_entity.id
_entity.type
_entity.pdbx_description
1 polymer ?
#
loop_
_entity_poly.entity_id
_entity_poly.type
_entity_poly.pdbx_seq_one_letter_code
_entity_poly.pdbx_strand_id
1 'polypeptide(L)'
;MLTDSGLDTYLRKHTAQEEQNLLGATNDYPGIETITTASGELCYCFTPTPLSMQMALSENKVLANYQNFAVIKQDRFETVPLHIHEWLELCYVYSGSCTFTLNDVSLTLSAGEILLISPNTPHRTTKCNEEDIMINFLITKKYLNNFFEKFAKKNFITQFLIEALNSQSRRDNYILFSAQKRNRLTLFANQFLCEFYSPSVTSVAILDAQMTLLICE
;
A
#
# COMPACT_ATOMS: atom_id res chain seq x y z
N MET A 1 20.10 6.44 -10.06
CA MET A 1 18.65 6.35 -10.24
C MET A 1 18.34 5.04 -10.94
N LEU A 2 17.45 4.22 -10.39
CA LEU A 2 16.98 2.99 -11.05
C LEU A 2 16.22 3.36 -12.33
N THR A 3 16.43 2.55 -13.39
CA THR A 3 15.59 2.57 -14.59
C THR A 3 14.44 1.59 -14.43
N ASP A 4 13.42 1.63 -15.29
CA ASP A 4 12.30 0.69 -15.25
C ASP A 4 12.75 -0.78 -15.29
N SER A 5 13.76 -1.12 -16.11
CA SER A 5 14.33 -2.47 -16.16
C SER A 5 15.11 -2.83 -14.87
N GLY A 6 15.74 -1.87 -14.25
CA GLY A 6 16.40 -2.04 -12.95
C GLY A 6 15.38 -2.26 -11.83
N LEU A 7 14.26 -1.53 -11.87
CA LEU A 7 13.16 -1.69 -10.93
C LEU A 7 12.54 -3.09 -11.03
N ASP A 8 12.24 -3.57 -12.24
CA ASP A 8 11.69 -4.92 -12.46
C ASP A 8 12.63 -5.99 -11.89
N THR A 9 13.91 -5.90 -12.22
CA THR A 9 14.94 -6.81 -11.69
C THR A 9 15.00 -6.78 -10.15
N TYR A 10 14.89 -5.60 -9.55
CA TYR A 10 14.90 -5.44 -8.10
C TYR A 10 13.65 -6.06 -7.44
N LEU A 11 12.45 -5.75 -7.94
CA LEU A 11 11.20 -6.20 -7.37
C LEU A 11 10.97 -7.71 -7.48
N ARG A 12 11.54 -8.35 -8.52
CA ARG A 12 11.45 -9.82 -8.70
C ARG A 12 12.34 -10.61 -7.77
N LYS A 13 13.37 -10.00 -7.17
CA LYS A 13 14.19 -10.69 -6.17
C LYS A 13 13.34 -11.11 -4.97
N HIS A 14 13.58 -12.30 -4.48
CA HIS A 14 12.98 -12.75 -3.24
C HIS A 14 13.50 -11.94 -2.06
N THR A 15 12.62 -11.61 -1.14
CA THR A 15 13.00 -11.15 0.19
C THR A 15 13.38 -12.35 1.07
N ALA A 16 14.07 -12.11 2.17
CA ALA A 16 14.37 -13.18 3.13
C ALA A 16 13.08 -13.82 3.68
N GLN A 17 11.99 -13.03 3.82
CA GLN A 17 10.70 -13.55 4.25
C GLN A 17 10.04 -14.42 3.17
N GLU A 18 10.10 -14.00 1.90
CA GLU A 18 9.60 -14.81 0.79
C GLU A 18 10.33 -16.16 0.67
N GLU A 19 11.65 -16.20 0.93
CA GLU A 19 12.40 -17.45 0.98
C GLU A 19 11.92 -18.37 2.12
N GLN A 20 11.62 -17.81 3.28
CA GLN A 20 11.04 -18.56 4.40
C GLN A 20 9.62 -19.06 4.09
N ASN A 21 8.80 -18.24 3.47
CA ASN A 21 7.44 -18.60 3.06
C ASN A 21 7.43 -19.76 2.05
N LEU A 22 8.41 -19.81 1.13
CA LEU A 22 8.61 -20.94 0.22
C LEU A 22 8.96 -22.24 0.94
N LEU A 23 9.65 -22.16 2.08
CA LEU A 23 9.97 -23.31 2.94
C LEU A 23 8.80 -23.72 3.84
N GLY A 24 7.64 -23.06 3.73
CA GLY A 24 6.44 -23.37 4.49
C GLY A 24 6.35 -22.67 5.83
N ALA A 25 7.16 -21.64 6.06
CA ALA A 25 6.98 -20.78 7.22
C ALA A 25 5.62 -20.05 7.12
N THR A 26 4.93 -19.98 8.25
CA THR A 26 3.72 -19.16 8.39
C THR A 26 4.08 -17.93 9.23
N ASN A 27 3.59 -16.78 8.82
CA ASN A 27 3.74 -15.59 9.63
C ASN A 27 2.77 -15.65 10.81
N ASP A 28 3.31 -15.85 11.99
CA ASP A 28 2.59 -15.62 13.22
C ASP A 28 2.68 -14.15 13.57
N TYR A 29 1.59 -13.58 14.06
CA TYR A 29 1.51 -12.18 14.50
C TYR A 29 1.42 -12.08 16.04
N PRO A 30 2.44 -12.58 16.80
CA PRO A 30 2.38 -12.63 18.26
C PRO A 30 2.35 -11.21 18.83
N GLY A 31 1.42 -10.99 19.79
CA GLY A 31 1.31 -9.71 20.47
C GLY A 31 0.61 -8.59 19.68
N ILE A 32 0.15 -8.86 18.47
CA ILE A 32 -0.71 -7.92 17.74
C ILE A 32 -2.10 -7.94 18.36
N GLU A 33 -2.63 -6.75 18.67
CA GLU A 33 -4.01 -6.58 19.13
C GLU A 33 -4.99 -7.12 18.11
N THR A 34 -6.06 -7.76 18.59
CA THR A 34 -7.10 -8.30 17.73
C THR A 34 -8.48 -7.88 18.21
N ILE A 35 -9.40 -7.73 17.28
CA ILE A 35 -10.81 -7.52 17.54
C ILE A 35 -11.62 -8.65 16.90
N THR A 36 -12.82 -8.88 17.39
CA THR A 36 -13.76 -9.81 16.76
C THR A 36 -14.73 -9.02 15.90
N THR A 37 -14.83 -9.38 14.63
CA THR A 37 -15.80 -8.77 13.71
C THR A 37 -17.25 -9.14 14.08
N ALA A 38 -18.22 -8.48 13.47
CA ALA A 38 -19.63 -8.81 13.66
C ALA A 38 -19.98 -10.24 13.19
N SER A 39 -19.20 -10.80 12.26
CA SER A 39 -19.32 -12.20 11.80
C SER A 39 -18.66 -13.21 12.74
N GLY A 40 -17.97 -12.78 13.81
CA GLY A 40 -17.27 -13.63 14.76
C GLY A 40 -15.84 -13.99 14.29
N GLU A 41 -15.33 -13.41 13.21
CA GLU A 41 -13.99 -13.65 12.73
C GLU A 41 -12.95 -12.77 13.44
N LEU A 42 -11.76 -13.33 13.68
CA LEU A 42 -10.64 -12.61 14.26
C LEU A 42 -10.04 -11.63 13.24
N CYS A 43 -9.90 -10.38 13.63
CA CYS A 43 -9.33 -9.31 12.82
C CYS A 43 -8.14 -8.67 13.55
N TYR A 44 -6.96 -8.67 12.93
CA TYR A 44 -5.75 -8.09 13.50
C TYR A 44 -5.77 -6.57 13.37
N CYS A 45 -5.36 -5.86 14.43
CA CYS A 45 -5.19 -4.42 14.41
C CYS A 45 -3.72 -4.09 14.13
N PHE A 46 -3.35 -3.97 12.88
CA PHE A 46 -2.01 -3.58 12.51
C PHE A 46 -1.81 -2.09 12.80
N THR A 47 -1.02 -1.83 13.85
CA THR A 47 -0.59 -0.47 14.15
C THR A 47 0.80 -0.30 13.53
N PRO A 48 0.93 0.44 12.43
CA PRO A 48 2.25 0.73 11.89
C PRO A 48 3.01 1.54 12.94
N THR A 49 3.88 0.88 13.67
CA THR A 49 4.76 1.56 14.60
C THR A 49 5.83 2.32 13.82
N PRO A 50 6.37 3.42 14.35
CA PRO A 50 7.57 4.06 13.78
C PRO A 50 8.69 3.06 13.47
N LEU A 51 8.75 1.95 14.20
CA LEU A 51 9.72 0.88 14.02
C LEU A 51 9.43 0.04 12.76
N SER A 52 8.17 -0.32 12.48
CA SER A 52 7.82 -1.05 11.25
C SER A 52 7.98 -0.17 10.01
N MET A 53 7.70 1.12 10.11
CA MET A 53 8.03 2.11 9.08
C MET A 53 9.55 2.25 8.92
N GLN A 54 10.29 2.31 10.03
CA GLN A 54 11.76 2.36 10.00
C GLN A 54 12.35 1.09 9.40
N MET A 55 11.78 -0.09 9.60
CA MET A 55 12.27 -1.33 8.98
C MET A 55 12.05 -1.34 7.47
N ALA A 56 10.89 -0.90 7.00
CA ALA A 56 10.64 -0.73 5.56
C ALA A 56 11.53 0.35 4.91
N LEU A 57 12.04 1.30 5.72
CA LEU A 57 12.91 2.40 5.29
C LEU A 57 14.37 2.21 5.71
N SER A 58 14.69 1.20 6.56
CA SER A 58 15.98 1.09 7.27
C SER A 58 17.17 0.80 6.39
N GLU A 59 16.96 0.26 5.21
CA GLU A 59 18.03 0.11 4.23
C GLU A 59 18.46 1.45 3.59
N ASN A 60 17.65 2.49 3.82
CA ASN A 60 17.84 3.78 3.16
C ASN A 60 17.97 4.94 4.15
N LYS A 61 19.20 5.31 4.50
CA LYS A 61 19.50 6.39 5.46
C LYS A 61 18.89 7.76 5.08
N VAL A 62 18.63 8.01 3.79
CA VAL A 62 18.04 9.28 3.31
C VAL A 62 16.57 9.39 3.72
N LEU A 63 15.86 8.25 3.78
CA LEU A 63 14.45 8.18 4.09
C LEU A 63 14.17 7.78 5.54
N ALA A 64 15.19 7.52 6.35
CA ALA A 64 15.07 7.00 7.72
C ALA A 64 14.20 7.85 8.66
N ASN A 65 14.02 9.15 8.37
CA ASN A 65 13.19 10.06 9.16
C ASN A 65 11.89 10.45 8.43
N TYR A 66 11.60 9.84 7.30
CA TYR A 66 10.40 10.15 6.54
C TYR A 66 9.19 9.46 7.16
N GLN A 67 8.16 10.24 7.54
CA GLN A 67 7.01 9.76 8.31
C GLN A 67 5.66 9.99 7.62
N ASN A 68 5.66 10.48 6.38
CA ASN A 68 4.43 10.84 5.69
C ASN A 68 3.71 9.63 5.08
N PHE A 69 4.49 8.68 4.59
CA PHE A 69 3.98 7.41 4.04
C PHE A 69 5.04 6.32 4.16
N ALA A 70 4.62 5.06 4.06
CA ALA A 70 5.49 3.90 3.89
C ALA A 70 5.19 3.20 2.57
N VAL A 71 6.20 2.51 2.03
CA VAL A 71 6.07 1.67 0.84
C VAL A 71 6.51 0.27 1.21
N ILE A 72 5.62 -0.69 0.99
CA ILE A 72 5.85 -2.09 1.34
C ILE A 72 5.63 -2.93 0.09
N LYS A 73 6.65 -3.66 -0.35
CA LYS A 73 6.43 -4.78 -1.26
C LYS A 73 5.78 -5.90 -0.44
N GLN A 74 4.57 -6.31 -0.84
CA GLN A 74 3.90 -7.45 -0.23
C GLN A 74 4.73 -8.71 -0.45
N ASP A 75 5.02 -9.43 0.63
CA ASP A 75 5.73 -10.70 0.51
C ASP A 75 4.87 -11.74 -0.20
N ARG A 76 5.49 -12.45 -1.15
CA ARG A 76 4.85 -13.53 -1.90
C ARG A 76 4.76 -14.79 -1.06
N PHE A 77 3.94 -15.74 -1.52
CA PHE A 77 3.81 -17.09 -0.97
C PHE A 77 3.15 -17.16 0.41
N GLU A 78 2.57 -16.07 0.89
CA GLU A 78 1.81 -16.01 2.12
C GLU A 78 0.42 -15.40 1.91
N THR A 79 -0.46 -15.65 2.88
CA THR A 79 -1.78 -15.00 2.98
C THR A 79 -1.73 -13.98 4.09
N VAL A 80 -2.11 -12.73 3.80
CA VAL A 80 -2.29 -11.74 4.87
C VAL A 80 -3.66 -11.95 5.50
N PRO A 81 -3.75 -12.21 6.81
CA PRO A 81 -5.01 -12.45 7.49
C PRO A 81 -5.90 -11.22 7.48
N LEU A 82 -7.15 -11.40 7.91
CA LEU A 82 -8.08 -10.27 8.07
C LEU A 82 -7.50 -9.26 9.06
N HIS A 83 -7.34 -8.02 8.63
CA HIS A 83 -6.75 -6.96 9.43
C HIS A 83 -7.35 -5.59 9.13
N ILE A 84 -7.09 -4.66 10.03
CA ILE A 84 -7.38 -3.23 9.89
C ILE A 84 -6.13 -2.42 10.27
N HIS A 85 -6.03 -1.20 9.75
CA HIS A 85 -5.06 -0.19 10.16
C HIS A 85 -5.62 1.23 9.95
N GLU A 86 -5.04 2.23 10.63
CA GLU A 86 -5.49 3.63 10.59
C GLU A 86 -5.03 4.41 9.35
N TRP A 87 -4.33 3.79 8.42
CA TRP A 87 -3.76 4.44 7.25
C TRP A 87 -4.63 4.28 6.03
N LEU A 88 -4.58 5.28 5.15
CA LEU A 88 -5.05 5.09 3.78
C LEU A 88 -4.05 4.16 3.08
N GLU A 89 -4.53 3.10 2.47
CA GLU A 89 -3.71 2.19 1.71
C GLU A 89 -4.02 2.29 0.22
N LEU A 90 -2.96 2.42 -0.59
CA LEU A 90 -3.02 2.36 -2.04
C LEU A 90 -2.23 1.12 -2.46
N CYS A 91 -2.97 0.09 -2.91
CA CYS A 91 -2.39 -1.17 -3.38
C CYS A 91 -2.21 -1.11 -4.89
N TYR A 92 -0.98 -1.19 -5.36
CA TYR A 92 -0.62 -1.19 -6.77
C TYR A 92 -0.12 -2.58 -7.19
N VAL A 93 -0.78 -3.20 -8.16
CA VAL A 93 -0.29 -4.46 -8.76
C VAL A 93 0.73 -4.13 -9.85
N TYR A 94 2.00 -4.33 -9.54
CA TYR A 94 3.10 -4.10 -10.46
C TYR A 94 3.17 -5.20 -11.54
N SER A 95 2.99 -6.46 -11.16
CA SER A 95 3.04 -7.64 -12.03
C SER A 95 2.05 -8.71 -11.56
N GLY A 96 1.55 -9.54 -12.47
CA GLY A 96 0.65 -10.64 -12.16
C GLY A 96 -0.73 -10.18 -11.70
N SER A 97 -1.23 -10.76 -10.61
CA SER A 97 -2.53 -10.45 -10.02
C SER A 97 -2.55 -10.68 -8.52
N CYS A 98 -3.40 -9.95 -7.81
CA CYS A 98 -3.63 -10.14 -6.38
C CYS A 98 -5.12 -10.11 -6.06
N THR A 99 -5.57 -10.97 -5.16
CA THR A 99 -6.98 -11.03 -4.74
C THR A 99 -7.12 -10.54 -3.32
N PHE A 100 -8.01 -9.57 -3.16
CA PHE A 100 -8.43 -9.00 -1.88
C PHE A 100 -9.81 -9.49 -1.49
N THR A 101 -10.07 -9.58 -0.20
CA THR A 101 -11.43 -9.67 0.33
C THR A 101 -11.67 -8.45 1.23
N LEU A 102 -12.66 -7.63 0.87
CA LEU A 102 -13.11 -6.45 1.62
C LEU A 102 -14.62 -6.54 1.82
N ASN A 103 -15.08 -6.41 3.07
CA ASN A 103 -16.51 -6.47 3.38
C ASN A 103 -17.23 -7.69 2.72
N ASP A 104 -16.61 -8.85 2.77
CA ASP A 104 -17.08 -10.11 2.16
C ASP A 104 -17.14 -10.10 0.61
N VAL A 105 -16.61 -9.05 -0.04
CA VAL A 105 -16.48 -8.98 -1.49
C VAL A 105 -15.06 -9.36 -1.89
N SER A 106 -14.94 -10.32 -2.79
CA SER A 106 -13.65 -10.72 -3.38
C SER A 106 -13.38 -9.93 -4.64
N LEU A 107 -12.22 -9.26 -4.69
CA LEU A 107 -11.76 -8.45 -5.81
C LEU A 107 -10.40 -8.96 -6.26
N THR A 108 -10.28 -9.31 -7.54
CA THR A 108 -8.98 -9.65 -8.14
C THR A 108 -8.50 -8.48 -8.99
N LEU A 109 -7.32 -7.97 -8.64
CA LEU A 109 -6.64 -6.92 -9.37
C LEU A 109 -5.59 -7.55 -10.29
N SER A 110 -5.43 -6.97 -11.45
CA SER A 110 -4.40 -7.31 -12.44
C SER A 110 -3.31 -6.24 -12.51
N ALA A 111 -2.19 -6.56 -13.15
CA ALA A 111 -1.09 -5.63 -13.33
C ALA A 111 -1.54 -4.27 -13.88
N GLY A 112 -1.07 -3.20 -13.25
CA GLY A 112 -1.42 -1.81 -13.55
C GLY A 112 -2.67 -1.29 -12.85
N GLU A 113 -3.44 -2.15 -12.17
CA GLU A 113 -4.60 -1.72 -11.38
C GLU A 113 -4.19 -1.25 -9.99
N ILE A 114 -4.98 -0.33 -9.45
CA ILE A 114 -4.77 0.25 -8.13
C ILE A 114 -6.06 0.15 -7.33
N LEU A 115 -5.96 -0.33 -6.10
CA LEU A 115 -7.02 -0.35 -5.12
C LEU A 115 -6.70 0.64 -4.00
N LEU A 116 -7.60 1.57 -3.76
CA LEU A 116 -7.52 2.50 -2.64
C LEU A 116 -8.43 2.00 -1.53
N ILE A 117 -7.87 1.75 -0.35
CA ILE A 117 -8.59 1.24 0.84
C ILE A 117 -8.58 2.31 1.91
N SER A 118 -9.77 2.64 2.41
CA SER A 118 -9.95 3.62 3.50
C SER A 118 -9.39 3.10 4.83
N PRO A 119 -8.96 4.00 5.73
CA PRO A 119 -8.58 3.61 7.10
C PRO A 119 -9.65 2.78 7.80
N ASN A 120 -9.22 1.84 8.63
CA ASN A 120 -10.08 0.96 9.43
C ASN A 120 -11.05 0.08 8.62
N THR A 121 -10.78 -0.13 7.33
CA THR A 121 -11.54 -1.08 6.51
C THR A 121 -10.98 -2.49 6.72
N PRO A 122 -11.78 -3.46 7.20
CA PRO A 122 -11.33 -4.83 7.32
C PRO A 122 -11.04 -5.43 5.94
N HIS A 123 -9.84 -5.94 5.77
CA HIS A 123 -9.42 -6.54 4.50
C HIS A 123 -8.38 -7.63 4.72
N ARG A 124 -8.26 -8.52 3.74
CA ARG A 124 -7.23 -9.56 3.64
C ARG A 124 -6.79 -9.73 2.20
N THR A 125 -5.59 -10.29 1.99
CA THR A 125 -5.12 -10.71 0.68
C THR A 125 -4.89 -12.21 0.64
N THR A 126 -5.19 -12.82 -0.52
CA THR A 126 -4.82 -14.21 -0.76
C THR A 126 -3.34 -14.31 -1.06
N LYS A 127 -2.82 -15.54 -1.00
CA LYS A 127 -1.44 -15.85 -1.33
C LYS A 127 -1.10 -15.40 -2.75
N CYS A 128 -0.08 -14.55 -2.88
CA CYS A 128 0.54 -14.19 -4.15
C CYS A 128 1.51 -15.27 -4.61
N ASN A 129 1.60 -15.48 -5.93
CA ASN A 129 2.49 -16.44 -6.57
C ASN A 129 3.80 -15.79 -7.00
N GLU A 130 4.68 -16.55 -7.67
CA GLU A 130 6.02 -16.10 -8.11
C GLU A 130 5.99 -14.82 -8.96
N GLU A 131 5.05 -14.73 -9.90
CA GLU A 131 4.95 -13.60 -10.84
C GLU A 131 4.13 -12.41 -10.29
N ASP A 132 3.47 -12.60 -9.15
CA ASP A 132 2.62 -11.59 -8.55
C ASP A 132 3.47 -10.62 -7.71
N ILE A 133 3.47 -9.36 -8.06
CA ILE A 133 4.17 -8.31 -7.33
C ILE A 133 3.18 -7.20 -6.99
N MET A 134 2.96 -6.99 -5.73
CA MET A 134 2.10 -5.95 -5.20
C MET A 134 2.88 -4.99 -4.31
N ILE A 135 2.62 -3.71 -4.48
CA ILE A 135 3.22 -2.63 -3.69
C ILE A 135 2.12 -1.87 -2.96
N ASN A 136 2.24 -1.80 -1.65
CA ASN A 136 1.35 -1.05 -0.78
C ASN A 136 1.97 0.29 -0.40
N PHE A 137 1.30 1.39 -0.72
CA PHE A 137 1.62 2.73 -0.23
C PHE A 137 0.70 3.02 0.95
N LEU A 138 1.26 3.08 2.13
CA LEU A 138 0.54 3.40 3.37
C LEU A 138 0.70 4.89 3.67
N ILE A 139 -0.39 5.63 3.58
CA ILE A 139 -0.38 7.11 3.65
C ILE A 139 -0.99 7.56 4.97
N THR A 140 -0.25 8.39 5.71
CA THR A 140 -0.72 8.87 7.02
C THR A 140 -1.83 9.90 6.90
N LYS A 141 -2.72 9.94 7.89
CA LYS A 141 -3.76 10.98 8.02
C LYS A 141 -3.17 12.39 8.01
N LYS A 142 -1.99 12.56 8.62
CA LYS A 142 -1.27 13.85 8.64
C LYS A 142 -0.90 14.31 7.23
N TYR A 143 -0.37 13.41 6.40
CA TYR A 143 -0.03 13.74 5.01
C TYR A 143 -1.27 14.15 4.22
N LEU A 144 -2.36 13.39 4.34
CA LEU A 144 -3.62 13.68 3.65
C LEU A 144 -4.22 15.01 4.07
N ASN A 145 -4.20 15.35 5.35
CA ASN A 145 -4.66 16.67 5.80
C ASN A 145 -3.85 17.82 5.17
N ASN A 146 -2.52 17.71 5.17
CA ASN A 146 -1.65 18.69 4.52
C ASN A 146 -1.89 18.77 3.00
N PHE A 147 -2.19 17.62 2.36
CA PHE A 147 -2.55 17.57 0.95
C PHE A 147 -3.86 18.33 0.69
N PHE A 148 -4.90 18.12 1.49
CA PHE A 148 -6.19 18.78 1.32
C PHE A 148 -6.11 20.30 1.53
N GLU A 149 -5.30 20.75 2.51
CA GLU A 149 -5.06 22.19 2.71
C GLU A 149 -4.48 22.88 1.46
N LYS A 150 -3.60 22.17 0.74
CA LYS A 150 -2.94 22.70 -0.47
C LYS A 150 -3.79 22.57 -1.74
N PHE A 151 -4.59 21.51 -1.85
CA PHE A 151 -5.22 21.08 -3.10
C PHE A 151 -6.74 20.97 -3.01
N ALA A 152 -7.39 21.68 -2.09
CA ALA A 152 -8.83 21.64 -1.78
C ALA A 152 -9.75 22.04 -2.95
N LYS A 153 -9.61 21.40 -4.11
CA LYS A 153 -10.63 21.42 -5.16
C LYS A 153 -11.57 20.25 -4.95
N LYS A 154 -12.88 20.52 -4.90
CA LYS A 154 -13.94 19.52 -4.81
C LYS A 154 -13.94 18.62 -6.05
N ASN A 155 -13.21 17.53 -6.02
CA ASN A 155 -13.35 16.43 -6.96
C ASN A 155 -13.79 15.17 -6.20
N PHE A 156 -14.21 14.14 -6.93
CA PHE A 156 -14.71 12.89 -6.36
C PHE A 156 -13.68 12.23 -5.43
N ILE A 157 -12.42 12.17 -5.84
CA ILE A 157 -11.34 11.55 -5.04
C ILE A 157 -11.12 12.32 -3.75
N THR A 158 -11.00 13.66 -3.82
CA THR A 158 -10.85 14.49 -2.62
C THR A 158 -12.03 14.31 -1.66
N GLN A 159 -13.25 14.24 -2.19
CA GLN A 159 -14.43 14.03 -1.37
C GLN A 159 -14.41 12.64 -0.73
N PHE A 160 -14.11 11.58 -1.49
CA PHE A 160 -13.95 10.23 -0.96
C PHE A 160 -12.90 10.16 0.16
N LEU A 161 -11.72 10.76 -0.06
CA LEU A 161 -10.64 10.77 0.93
C LEU A 161 -11.03 11.54 2.19
N ILE A 162 -11.74 12.68 2.07
CA ILE A 162 -12.25 13.44 3.21
C ILE A 162 -13.30 12.60 3.97
N GLU A 163 -14.22 11.96 3.28
CA GLU A 163 -15.21 11.08 3.87
C GLU A 163 -14.54 9.89 4.56
N ALA A 164 -13.58 9.24 3.90
CA ALA A 164 -12.81 8.13 4.45
C ALA A 164 -12.07 8.50 5.74
N LEU A 165 -11.57 9.72 5.86
CA LEU A 165 -10.89 10.20 7.07
C LEU A 165 -11.85 10.60 8.21
N ASN A 166 -13.07 10.98 7.88
CA ASN A 166 -14.03 11.56 8.82
C ASN A 166 -15.18 10.62 9.20
N SER A 167 -15.43 9.56 8.42
CA SER A 167 -16.63 8.75 8.65
C SER A 167 -16.36 7.50 9.47
N GLN A 168 -17.26 7.29 10.44
CA GLN A 168 -17.53 5.99 11.04
C GLN A 168 -18.50 5.14 10.18
N SER A 169 -18.80 5.56 8.95
CA SER A 169 -19.81 4.92 8.12
C SER A 169 -19.23 3.76 7.30
N ARG A 170 -19.91 2.63 7.37
CA ARG A 170 -19.53 1.31 6.86
C ARG A 170 -19.88 1.05 5.39
N ARG A 171 -19.97 2.06 4.51
CA ARG A 171 -20.33 1.85 3.10
C ARG A 171 -19.25 2.41 2.19
N ASP A 172 -18.85 1.61 1.20
CA ASP A 172 -17.94 1.96 0.12
C ASP A 172 -16.57 2.47 0.58
N ASN A 173 -15.85 1.63 1.34
CA ASN A 173 -14.57 1.95 1.94
C ASN A 173 -13.37 1.71 0.99
N TYR A 174 -13.61 1.56 -0.31
CA TYR A 174 -12.55 1.37 -1.30
C TYR A 174 -12.92 1.93 -2.67
N ILE A 175 -11.91 2.23 -3.48
CA ILE A 175 -12.06 2.57 -4.90
C ILE A 175 -11.09 1.72 -5.71
N LEU A 176 -11.60 1.10 -6.77
CA LEU A 176 -10.80 0.37 -7.75
C LEU A 176 -10.55 1.24 -8.99
N PHE A 177 -9.29 1.45 -9.32
CA PHE A 177 -8.85 2.11 -10.54
C PHE A 177 -8.37 1.07 -11.54
N SER A 178 -9.12 0.91 -12.65
CA SER A 178 -8.78 -0.06 -13.69
C SER A 178 -7.68 0.45 -14.62
N ALA A 179 -6.71 -0.41 -14.93
CA ALA A 179 -5.56 -0.12 -15.78
C ALA A 179 -5.93 0.25 -17.25
N GLN A 180 -7.09 -0.18 -17.72
CA GLN A 180 -7.46 -0.07 -19.15
C GLN A 180 -7.52 1.37 -19.69
N LYS A 181 -7.48 2.38 -18.86
CA LYS A 181 -7.63 3.79 -19.24
C LYS A 181 -6.54 4.74 -18.76
N ARG A 182 -5.55 4.29 -17.95
CA ARG A 182 -4.67 5.21 -17.23
C ARG A 182 -3.19 4.79 -17.17
N ASN A 183 -2.50 4.82 -18.33
CA ASN A 183 -1.04 4.63 -18.37
C ASN A 183 -0.26 5.59 -17.46
N ARG A 184 -0.86 6.73 -17.05
CA ARG A 184 -0.18 7.73 -16.20
C ARG A 184 -0.03 7.28 -14.75
N LEU A 185 -1.03 6.59 -14.15
CA LEU A 185 -0.91 6.05 -12.80
C LEU A 185 0.25 5.06 -12.71
N THR A 186 0.33 4.11 -13.64
CA THR A 186 1.45 3.17 -13.73
C THR A 186 2.79 3.88 -13.88
N LEU A 187 2.85 4.90 -14.76
CA LEU A 187 4.06 5.69 -14.95
C LEU A 187 4.50 6.38 -13.65
N PHE A 188 3.58 7.04 -12.95
CA PHE A 188 3.89 7.73 -11.70
C PHE A 188 4.27 6.76 -10.58
N ALA A 189 3.57 5.62 -10.47
CA ALA A 189 3.92 4.58 -9.51
C ALA A 189 5.34 4.04 -9.76
N ASN A 190 5.68 3.72 -11.00
CA ASN A 190 7.02 3.22 -11.34
C ASN A 190 8.12 4.27 -11.09
N GLN A 191 7.88 5.53 -11.47
CA GLN A 191 8.84 6.62 -11.18
C GLN A 191 9.04 6.82 -9.68
N PHE A 192 7.95 6.74 -8.91
CA PHE A 192 8.01 6.79 -7.45
C PHE A 192 8.88 5.65 -6.91
N LEU A 193 8.65 4.42 -7.35
CA LEU A 193 9.40 3.24 -6.89
C LEU A 193 10.87 3.31 -7.29
N CYS A 194 11.19 3.82 -8.49
CA CYS A 194 12.58 4.04 -8.90
C CYS A 194 13.32 5.00 -7.97
N GLU A 195 12.68 6.11 -7.58
CA GLU A 195 13.26 7.07 -6.62
C GLU A 195 13.32 6.49 -5.21
N PHE A 196 12.28 5.77 -4.79
CA PHE A 196 12.20 5.17 -3.46
C PHE A 196 13.31 4.14 -3.22
N TYR A 197 13.53 3.23 -4.18
CA TYR A 197 14.54 2.17 -4.05
C TYR A 197 15.97 2.60 -4.45
N SER A 198 16.15 3.77 -5.05
CA SER A 198 17.47 4.32 -5.40
C SER A 198 17.52 5.84 -5.12
N PRO A 199 17.44 6.25 -3.85
CA PRO A 199 17.24 7.64 -3.51
C PRO A 199 18.49 8.50 -3.69
N SER A 200 18.23 9.74 -4.06
CA SER A 200 19.14 10.87 -4.10
C SER A 200 19.02 11.74 -2.84
N VAL A 201 19.86 12.74 -2.71
CA VAL A 201 19.80 13.70 -1.61
C VAL A 201 18.50 14.54 -1.60
N THR A 202 17.80 14.61 -2.72
CA THR A 202 16.55 15.36 -2.90
C THR A 202 15.31 14.47 -2.91
N SER A 203 15.46 13.16 -2.67
CA SER A 203 14.36 12.17 -2.79
C SER A 203 13.13 12.50 -1.97
N VAL A 204 13.28 13.06 -0.77
CA VAL A 204 12.12 13.44 0.06
C VAL A 204 11.20 14.38 -0.71
N ALA A 205 11.74 15.43 -1.35
CA ALA A 205 10.95 16.38 -2.12
C ALA A 205 10.37 15.76 -3.41
N ILE A 206 11.13 14.88 -4.06
CA ILE A 206 10.71 14.17 -5.27
C ILE A 206 9.56 13.23 -4.95
N LEU A 207 9.68 12.41 -3.90
CA LEU A 207 8.67 11.46 -3.48
C LEU A 207 7.38 12.15 -3.02
N ASP A 208 7.46 13.30 -2.31
CA ASP A 208 6.29 14.11 -1.96
C ASP A 208 5.56 14.63 -3.22
N ALA A 209 6.30 15.11 -4.21
CA ALA A 209 5.71 15.56 -5.47
C ALA A 209 5.07 14.41 -6.26
N GLN A 210 5.74 13.27 -6.34
CA GLN A 210 5.24 12.08 -7.05
C GLN A 210 4.03 11.46 -6.34
N MET A 211 4.00 11.41 -5.00
CA MET A 211 2.83 10.98 -4.25
C MET A 211 1.64 11.92 -4.49
N THR A 212 1.89 13.23 -4.54
CA THR A 212 0.87 14.21 -4.92
C THR A 212 0.29 13.91 -6.30
N LEU A 213 1.14 13.58 -7.28
CA LEU A 213 0.68 13.21 -8.63
C LEU A 213 -0.14 11.92 -8.62
N LEU A 214 0.28 10.90 -7.86
CA LEU A 214 -0.46 9.64 -7.71
C LEU A 214 -1.87 9.85 -7.14
N ILE A 215 -2.01 10.74 -6.15
CA ILE A 215 -3.31 11.03 -5.52
C ILE A 215 -4.21 11.89 -6.44
N CYS A 216 -3.63 12.69 -7.32
CA CYS A 216 -4.38 13.60 -8.21
C CYS A 216 -4.90 12.94 -9.49
N GLU A 217 -4.38 11.77 -9.89
CA GLU A 217 -4.78 11.02 -11.09
C GLU A 217 -5.93 10.05 -10.85
#